data_1bc97f742ffbda0e61ab94989dc011d6
#
_entry.id   1bc97f742ffbda0e61ab94989dc011d6
#
_cell.length_a   1.000
_cell.length_b   1.000
_cell.length_c   1.000
_cell.angle_alpha   90.00
_cell.angle_beta   90.00
_cell.angle_gamma   90.00
#
_symmetry.space_group_name_H-M   'P 1'
#
loop_
_entity.id
_entity.type
_entity.pdbx_description
1 polymer ?
#
loop_
_entity_poly.entity_id
_entity_poly.type
_entity_poly.pdbx_seq_one_letter_code
_entity_poly.pdbx_strand_id
1 'polypeptide(L)'
;MSVSVSFFGAARTVTGSCIAIDTGEARVLVDCGMLQGSKTLKALNYQPFPFAPSKIDAVLLTHAHIDHSGLIPKLIGAGFTGPVYATHGTRELCSALLPDAGHIQEFEVEILNRRNMRHGKPTVTPIYTKADGVAALQAFRPVGYHQWCEPAAGLRARFWNAGHILGSASIELEIASRDTGEAPLRLLFSGDVGPQEKALERPPEAPAGIDYLFCESTYGDVVRPKISAADRAARLASHIHDALNDEAPLLIPAFAVERTQELLVDLVQLMQSGDVPTAPIYIDSPLATRATEVFVRNAGDLDRTVDVARILRSPLLRFTETEDESRQIDRVGGFKIILAGSGMCDAGRIRHHLRRWLWQRKATILLTGYQ
;
A
#
# COMPACT_ATOMS: atom_id res chain seq x y z
N MET A 1 32.51 12.98 -11.45
CA MET A 1 31.08 13.34 -11.34
C MET A 1 30.70 13.41 -9.87
N SER A 2 30.00 14.44 -9.39
CA SER A 2 29.41 14.37 -8.04
C SER A 2 27.96 13.92 -8.19
N VAL A 3 27.65 12.72 -7.71
CA VAL A 3 26.26 12.26 -7.57
C VAL A 3 25.78 12.70 -6.18
N SER A 4 24.61 13.32 -6.13
CA SER A 4 23.99 13.68 -4.85
C SER A 4 22.68 12.93 -4.65
N VAL A 5 22.45 12.49 -3.40
CA VAL A 5 21.21 11.87 -2.97
C VAL A 5 20.59 12.75 -1.89
N SER A 6 19.34 13.18 -2.10
CA SER A 6 18.61 14.08 -1.21
C SER A 6 17.30 13.42 -0.76
N PHE A 7 17.05 13.45 0.56
CA PHE A 7 15.84 12.89 1.16
C PHE A 7 14.84 14.02 1.46
N PHE A 8 13.66 13.97 0.87
CA PHE A 8 12.57 14.93 1.07
C PHE A 8 11.45 14.39 1.96
N GLY A 9 11.56 13.15 2.38
CA GLY A 9 10.68 12.46 3.32
C GLY A 9 11.24 11.10 3.71
N ALA A 10 10.54 10.38 4.58
CA ALA A 10 10.94 9.11 5.17
C ALA A 10 12.35 9.10 5.79
N ALA A 11 12.89 10.27 6.15
CA ALA A 11 14.13 10.42 6.90
C ALA A 11 13.80 10.77 8.36
N ARG A 12 14.10 9.88 9.29
CA ARG A 12 13.68 9.92 10.71
C ARG A 12 12.16 9.86 10.90
N THR A 13 11.43 9.40 9.92
CA THR A 13 9.99 9.16 9.92
C THR A 13 9.70 8.04 8.93
N VAL A 14 8.57 7.35 9.09
CA VAL A 14 8.20 6.18 8.29
C VAL A 14 7.31 6.49 7.09
N THR A 15 6.94 7.77 6.86
CA THR A 15 6.00 8.12 5.79
C THR A 15 6.52 9.22 4.88
N GLY A 16 5.96 9.31 3.67
CA GLY A 16 6.29 10.35 2.71
C GLY A 16 7.59 10.09 1.97
N SER A 17 7.89 8.84 1.61
CA SER A 17 9.12 8.47 0.90
C SER A 17 9.27 9.30 -0.39
N CYS A 18 10.39 10.03 -0.47
CA CYS A 18 10.76 10.81 -1.65
C CYS A 18 12.25 11.08 -1.62
N ILE A 19 13.00 10.39 -2.49
CA ILE A 19 14.45 10.46 -2.55
C ILE A 19 14.83 10.96 -3.94
N ALA A 20 15.57 12.06 -4.03
CA ALA A 20 16.07 12.55 -5.31
C ALA A 20 17.54 12.16 -5.52
N ILE A 21 17.84 11.66 -6.72
CA ILE A 21 19.17 11.38 -7.21
C ILE A 21 19.48 12.40 -8.31
N ASP A 22 20.52 13.17 -8.13
CA ASP A 22 20.98 14.19 -9.08
C ASP A 22 22.41 13.89 -9.49
N THR A 23 22.60 13.66 -10.80
CA THR A 23 23.91 13.37 -11.40
C THR A 23 24.56 14.62 -12.01
N GLY A 24 23.86 15.77 -11.92
CA GLY A 24 24.22 17.01 -12.63
C GLY A 24 23.75 17.05 -14.10
N GLU A 25 23.44 15.91 -14.72
CA GLU A 25 22.88 15.79 -16.08
C GLU A 25 21.45 15.29 -16.06
N ALA A 26 21.11 14.43 -15.10
CA ALA A 26 19.80 13.87 -14.93
C ALA A 26 19.37 13.92 -13.45
N ARG A 27 18.08 14.06 -13.23
CA ARG A 27 17.48 14.06 -11.89
C ARG A 27 16.27 13.15 -11.87
N VAL A 28 16.34 12.09 -11.05
CA VAL A 28 15.23 11.15 -10.87
C VAL A 28 14.78 11.10 -9.43
N LEU A 29 13.52 10.72 -9.21
CA LEU A 29 13.00 10.42 -7.88
C LEU A 29 12.85 8.91 -7.70
N VAL A 30 13.19 8.43 -6.51
CA VAL A 30 12.69 7.16 -6.00
C VAL A 30 11.57 7.50 -5.03
N ASP A 31 10.36 7.07 -5.39
CA ASP A 31 9.09 7.39 -4.74
C ASP A 31 8.70 8.89 -4.77
N CYS A 32 7.43 9.14 -4.52
CA CYS A 32 6.86 10.46 -4.29
C CYS A 32 5.63 10.31 -3.39
N GLY A 33 5.90 10.06 -2.12
CA GLY A 33 4.92 9.62 -1.14
C GLY A 33 4.25 10.73 -0.36
N MET A 34 3.06 10.42 0.16
CA MET A 34 2.29 11.31 1.02
C MET A 34 2.67 11.12 2.48
N LEU A 35 2.89 12.21 3.20
CA LEU A 35 3.08 12.20 4.63
C LEU A 35 1.79 11.83 5.35
N GLN A 36 1.84 10.85 6.23
CA GLN A 36 0.73 10.34 7.02
C GLN A 36 0.98 10.54 8.52
N GLY A 37 -0.04 10.28 9.36
CA GLY A 37 0.06 10.39 10.81
C GLY A 37 -0.53 11.69 11.36
N SER A 38 0.24 12.48 12.12
CA SER A 38 -0.26 13.67 12.81
C SER A 38 -0.80 14.75 11.84
N LYS A 39 -1.69 15.62 12.35
CA LYS A 39 -2.21 16.76 11.56
C LYS A 39 -1.10 17.66 11.03
N THR A 40 -0.03 17.83 11.79
CA THR A 40 1.13 18.66 11.42
C THR A 40 1.86 18.03 10.23
N LEU A 41 2.09 16.72 10.25
CA LEU A 41 2.72 16.02 9.13
C LEU A 41 1.83 16.05 7.89
N LYS A 42 0.53 15.75 8.02
CA LYS A 42 -0.44 15.81 6.91
C LYS A 42 -0.52 17.20 6.28
N ALA A 43 -0.35 18.29 7.06
CA ALA A 43 -0.36 19.65 6.54
C ALA A 43 0.83 19.94 5.59
N LEU A 44 1.94 19.24 5.71
CA LEU A 44 3.09 19.39 4.81
C LEU A 44 2.77 18.92 3.38
N ASN A 45 1.82 18.02 3.20
CA ASN A 45 1.39 17.58 1.87
C ASN A 45 0.79 18.73 1.02
N TYR A 46 0.34 19.81 1.65
CA TYR A 46 -0.19 20.99 0.97
C TYR A 46 0.90 22.00 0.56
N GLN A 47 2.11 21.88 1.10
CA GLN A 47 3.22 22.76 0.78
C GLN A 47 3.75 22.49 -0.63
N PRO A 48 4.31 23.49 -1.33
CA PRO A 48 5.06 23.25 -2.56
C PRO A 48 6.17 22.20 -2.36
N PHE A 49 6.53 21.50 -3.43
CA PHE A 49 7.70 20.61 -3.36
C PHE A 49 8.98 21.42 -3.10
N PRO A 50 9.95 20.89 -2.34
CA PRO A 50 11.22 21.56 -2.07
C PRO A 50 12.19 21.54 -3.27
N PHE A 51 11.73 21.08 -4.40
CA PHE A 51 12.43 21.02 -5.69
C PHE A 51 11.48 21.45 -6.82
N ALA A 52 12.03 21.71 -8.02
CA ALA A 52 11.22 22.05 -9.20
C ALA A 52 10.72 20.76 -9.89
N PRO A 53 9.41 20.44 -9.88
CA PRO A 53 8.85 19.23 -10.51
C PRO A 53 9.17 19.12 -12.00
N SER A 54 9.20 20.23 -12.73
CA SER A 54 9.52 20.27 -14.17
C SER A 54 10.98 19.94 -14.50
N LYS A 55 11.85 19.80 -13.49
CA LYS A 55 13.26 19.40 -13.66
C LYS A 55 13.51 17.94 -13.25
N ILE A 56 12.49 17.19 -12.97
CA ILE A 56 12.57 15.76 -12.70
C ILE A 56 12.35 15.01 -14.01
N ASP A 57 13.31 14.17 -14.39
CA ASP A 57 13.26 13.40 -15.62
C ASP A 57 12.35 12.18 -15.52
N ALA A 58 12.38 11.49 -14.38
CA ALA A 58 11.55 10.32 -14.15
C ALA A 58 11.31 10.08 -12.64
N VAL A 59 10.26 9.30 -12.35
CA VAL A 59 10.00 8.69 -11.02
C VAL A 59 10.19 7.18 -11.15
N LEU A 60 10.92 6.59 -10.23
CA LEU A 60 11.06 5.15 -10.02
C LEU A 60 10.25 4.78 -8.78
N LEU A 61 9.12 4.12 -8.96
CA LEU A 61 8.20 3.84 -7.86
C LEU A 61 8.42 2.44 -7.32
N THR A 62 8.74 2.33 -6.03
CA THR A 62 9.02 1.04 -5.37
C THR A 62 7.76 0.21 -5.22
N HIS A 63 6.67 0.79 -4.74
CA HIS A 63 5.40 0.11 -4.55
C HIS A 63 4.21 1.09 -4.41
N ALA A 64 3.00 0.56 -4.34
CA ALA A 64 1.79 1.35 -4.49
C ALA A 64 1.26 2.02 -3.21
N HIS A 65 1.81 1.76 -2.02
CA HIS A 65 1.34 2.42 -0.79
C HIS A 65 1.38 3.94 -0.92
N ILE A 66 0.43 4.60 -0.29
CA ILE A 66 0.21 6.05 -0.44
C ILE A 66 1.36 6.88 0.10
N ASP A 67 2.10 6.39 1.08
CA ASP A 67 3.32 7.02 1.59
C ASP A 67 4.55 6.84 0.68
N HIS A 68 4.40 6.13 -0.44
CA HIS A 68 5.38 5.99 -1.53
C HIS A 68 4.88 6.57 -2.87
N SER A 69 3.59 6.49 -3.16
CA SER A 69 2.98 6.89 -4.45
C SER A 69 2.09 8.13 -4.37
N GLY A 70 1.62 8.48 -3.17
CA GLY A 70 0.46 9.33 -2.97
C GLY A 70 0.58 10.78 -3.41
N LEU A 71 1.77 11.32 -3.65
CA LEU A 71 1.95 12.67 -4.19
C LEU A 71 2.27 12.71 -5.69
N ILE A 72 2.28 11.56 -6.39
CA ILE A 72 2.49 11.52 -7.85
C ILE A 72 1.44 12.36 -8.60
N PRO A 73 0.12 12.33 -8.30
CA PRO A 73 -0.84 13.19 -8.96
C PRO A 73 -0.56 14.70 -8.73
N LYS A 74 -0.16 15.07 -7.52
CA LYS A 74 0.26 16.45 -7.20
C LYS A 74 1.53 16.83 -7.93
N LEU A 75 2.50 15.93 -8.05
CA LEU A 75 3.77 16.15 -8.77
C LEU A 75 3.50 16.50 -10.25
N ILE A 76 2.61 15.74 -10.89
CA ILE A 76 2.17 15.97 -12.28
C ILE A 76 1.45 17.33 -12.38
N GLY A 77 0.49 17.62 -11.49
CA GLY A 77 -0.19 18.90 -11.44
C GLY A 77 0.73 20.10 -11.19
N ALA A 78 1.89 19.88 -10.57
CA ALA A 78 2.94 20.88 -10.34
C ALA A 78 3.97 21.00 -11.48
N GLY A 79 3.76 20.33 -12.63
CA GLY A 79 4.54 20.47 -13.84
C GLY A 79 5.54 19.35 -14.15
N PHE A 80 5.49 18.22 -13.45
CA PHE A 80 6.22 17.02 -13.86
C PHE A 80 5.58 16.42 -15.12
N THR A 81 6.39 16.12 -16.13
CA THR A 81 5.95 15.56 -17.42
C THR A 81 6.67 14.26 -17.78
N GLY A 82 7.60 13.80 -16.94
CA GLY A 82 8.34 12.57 -17.15
C GLY A 82 7.53 11.30 -16.91
N PRO A 83 8.12 10.14 -17.23
CA PRO A 83 7.50 8.83 -16.93
C PRO A 83 7.63 8.46 -15.45
N VAL A 84 6.65 7.64 -14.99
CA VAL A 84 6.68 6.93 -13.71
C VAL A 84 6.91 5.45 -14.00
N TYR A 85 8.10 4.96 -13.74
CA TYR A 85 8.43 3.54 -13.89
C TYR A 85 8.00 2.78 -12.63
N ALA A 86 7.28 1.69 -12.82
CA ALA A 86 6.80 0.81 -11.75
C ALA A 86 6.61 -0.60 -12.29
N THR A 87 6.52 -1.60 -11.42
CA THR A 87 6.11 -2.94 -11.85
C THR A 87 4.65 -2.95 -12.32
N HIS A 88 4.24 -4.00 -13.03
CA HIS A 88 2.85 -4.15 -13.48
C HIS A 88 1.88 -4.17 -12.29
N GLY A 89 2.17 -4.96 -11.24
CA GLY A 89 1.34 -5.05 -10.03
C GLY A 89 1.22 -3.71 -9.31
N THR A 90 2.33 -2.98 -9.15
CA THR A 90 2.34 -1.63 -8.55
C THR A 90 1.47 -0.65 -9.35
N ARG A 91 1.59 -0.63 -10.68
CA ARG A 91 0.75 0.23 -11.52
C ARG A 91 -0.74 -0.10 -11.38
N GLU A 92 -1.10 -1.38 -11.37
CA GLU A 92 -2.49 -1.79 -11.21
C GLU A 92 -3.05 -1.44 -9.83
N LEU A 93 -2.28 -1.62 -8.76
CA LEU A 93 -2.69 -1.18 -7.42
C LEU A 93 -2.84 0.36 -7.36
N CYS A 94 -1.94 1.11 -7.96
CA CYS A 94 -2.05 2.57 -8.06
C CYS A 94 -3.34 3.00 -8.78
N SER A 95 -3.86 2.19 -9.72
CA SER A 95 -5.13 2.49 -10.41
C SER A 95 -6.35 2.44 -9.48
N ALA A 96 -6.25 1.74 -8.36
CA ALA A 96 -7.26 1.72 -7.30
C ALA A 96 -6.96 2.77 -6.21
N LEU A 97 -5.70 2.87 -5.77
CA LEU A 97 -5.28 3.65 -4.61
C LEU A 97 -5.26 5.16 -4.86
N LEU A 98 -4.70 5.63 -5.99
CA LEU A 98 -4.57 7.07 -6.25
C LEU A 98 -5.94 7.75 -6.43
N PRO A 99 -6.89 7.20 -7.21
CA PRO A 99 -8.23 7.77 -7.31
C PRO A 99 -8.99 7.72 -5.98
N ASP A 100 -8.82 6.66 -5.19
CA ASP A 100 -9.46 6.51 -3.88
C ASP A 100 -8.95 7.56 -2.89
N ALA A 101 -7.63 7.77 -2.83
CA ALA A 101 -7.02 8.80 -2.00
C ALA A 101 -7.49 10.21 -2.40
N GLY A 102 -7.61 10.49 -3.70
CA GLY A 102 -8.19 11.75 -4.21
C GLY A 102 -9.63 11.94 -3.75
N HIS A 103 -10.46 10.90 -3.90
CA HIS A 103 -11.86 10.94 -3.44
C HIS A 103 -11.99 11.19 -1.92
N ILE A 104 -11.16 10.54 -1.11
CA ILE A 104 -11.15 10.75 0.35
C ILE A 104 -10.81 12.21 0.66
N GLN A 105 -9.81 12.78 -0.01
CA GLN A 105 -9.41 14.18 0.17
C GLN A 105 -10.53 15.16 -0.23
N GLU A 106 -11.21 14.91 -1.36
CA GLU A 106 -12.37 15.74 -1.79
C GLU A 106 -13.46 15.72 -0.71
N PHE A 107 -13.79 14.53 -0.18
CA PHE A 107 -14.80 14.38 0.86
C PHE A 107 -14.40 15.07 2.18
N GLU A 108 -13.16 14.90 2.64
CA GLU A 108 -12.66 15.55 3.85
C GLU A 108 -12.66 17.09 3.71
N VAL A 109 -12.24 17.58 2.57
CA VAL A 109 -12.22 19.02 2.25
C VAL A 109 -13.64 19.60 2.18
N GLU A 110 -14.60 18.86 1.62
CA GLU A 110 -16.01 19.30 1.61
C GLU A 110 -16.56 19.47 3.04
N ILE A 111 -16.32 18.51 3.92
CA ILE A 111 -16.72 18.58 5.33
C ILE A 111 -16.04 19.77 6.01
N LEU A 112 -14.73 19.93 5.80
CA LEU A 112 -13.96 21.03 6.37
C LEU A 112 -14.47 22.39 5.89
N ASN A 113 -14.76 22.54 4.60
CA ASN A 113 -15.24 23.77 4.00
C ASN A 113 -16.64 24.14 4.49
N ARG A 114 -17.54 23.18 4.66
CA ARG A 114 -18.84 23.41 5.32
C ARG A 114 -18.67 23.99 6.74
N ARG A 115 -17.68 23.49 7.49
CA ARG A 115 -17.35 24.00 8.82
C ARG A 115 -16.70 25.39 8.74
N ASN A 116 -15.74 25.58 7.84
CA ASN A 116 -15.04 26.85 7.65
C ASN A 116 -16.01 27.98 7.31
N MET A 117 -16.94 27.76 6.37
CA MET A 117 -17.96 28.73 6.00
C MET A 117 -18.82 29.17 7.19
N ARG A 118 -19.23 28.24 8.07
CA ARG A 118 -19.99 28.58 9.30
C ARG A 118 -19.22 29.46 10.28
N HIS A 119 -17.88 29.44 10.20
CA HIS A 119 -16.98 30.20 11.08
C HIS A 119 -16.29 31.37 10.40
N GLY A 120 -16.70 31.74 9.16
CA GLY A 120 -16.08 32.83 8.40
C GLY A 120 -14.62 32.60 8.01
N LYS A 121 -14.18 31.33 7.95
CA LYS A 121 -12.82 30.94 7.56
C LYS A 121 -12.74 30.67 6.06
N PRO A 122 -11.55 30.88 5.44
CA PRO A 122 -11.35 30.57 4.02
C PRO A 122 -11.56 29.07 3.73
N THR A 123 -12.01 28.79 2.51
CA THR A 123 -12.08 27.42 1.98
C THR A 123 -10.69 26.92 1.60
N VAL A 124 -10.54 25.59 1.60
CA VAL A 124 -9.33 24.87 1.18
C VAL A 124 -9.66 23.99 -0.02
N THR A 125 -8.65 23.63 -0.79
CA THR A 125 -8.76 22.69 -1.91
C THR A 125 -8.12 21.37 -1.54
N PRO A 126 -8.52 20.22 -2.12
CA PRO A 126 -7.79 18.96 -1.93
C PRO A 126 -6.38 19.07 -2.52
N ILE A 127 -5.47 18.23 -2.06
CA ILE A 127 -4.09 18.13 -2.60
C ILE A 127 -4.16 17.73 -4.08
N TYR A 128 -5.07 16.81 -4.40
CA TYR A 128 -5.49 16.43 -5.75
C TYR A 128 -6.87 15.78 -5.69
N THR A 129 -7.57 15.73 -6.82
CA THR A 129 -8.91 15.15 -6.95
C THR A 129 -8.84 13.68 -7.38
N LYS A 130 -9.99 12.98 -7.28
CA LYS A 130 -10.13 11.63 -7.88
C LYS A 130 -9.76 11.63 -9.37
N ALA A 131 -10.17 12.67 -10.11
CA ALA A 131 -9.87 12.81 -11.54
C ALA A 131 -8.37 12.94 -11.80
N ASP A 132 -7.65 13.70 -10.98
CA ASP A 132 -6.19 13.83 -11.07
C ASP A 132 -5.50 12.48 -10.80
N GLY A 133 -6.00 11.72 -9.82
CA GLY A 133 -5.51 10.36 -9.53
C GLY A 133 -5.67 9.41 -10.72
N VAL A 134 -6.79 9.49 -11.44
CA VAL A 134 -7.01 8.71 -12.68
C VAL A 134 -6.08 9.20 -13.79
N ALA A 135 -5.97 10.50 -14.00
CA ALA A 135 -5.14 11.09 -15.05
C ALA A 135 -3.65 10.76 -14.87
N ALA A 136 -3.17 10.71 -13.63
CA ALA A 136 -1.78 10.40 -13.29
C ALA A 136 -1.33 9.04 -13.82
N LEU A 137 -2.23 8.07 -13.97
CA LEU A 137 -1.91 6.74 -14.49
C LEU A 137 -1.39 6.74 -15.94
N GLN A 138 -1.62 7.81 -16.69
CA GLN A 138 -1.11 7.96 -18.05
C GLN A 138 0.42 8.14 -18.10
N ALA A 139 1.02 8.63 -17.02
CA ALA A 139 2.47 8.78 -16.89
C ALA A 139 3.18 7.44 -16.58
N PHE A 140 2.46 6.42 -16.12
CA PHE A 140 3.05 5.15 -15.71
C PHE A 140 3.57 4.34 -16.91
N ARG A 141 4.77 3.79 -16.72
CA ARG A 141 5.45 2.89 -17.66
C ARG A 141 5.80 1.60 -16.92
N PRO A 142 4.98 0.54 -17.08
CA PRO A 142 5.22 -0.73 -16.42
C PRO A 142 6.52 -1.38 -16.90
N VAL A 143 7.27 -1.96 -15.96
CA VAL A 143 8.49 -2.75 -16.20
C VAL A 143 8.39 -4.09 -15.49
N GLY A 144 8.98 -5.14 -16.09
CA GLY A 144 9.07 -6.44 -15.45
C GLY A 144 10.19 -6.48 -14.42
N TYR A 145 10.06 -7.39 -13.44
CA TYR A 145 11.19 -7.69 -12.56
C TYR A 145 12.43 -8.13 -13.38
N HIS A 146 13.60 -7.76 -12.90
CA HIS A 146 14.92 -8.04 -13.50
C HIS A 146 15.17 -7.41 -14.89
N GLN A 147 14.19 -6.67 -15.42
CA GLN A 147 14.36 -5.96 -16.69
C GLN A 147 14.96 -4.57 -16.47
N TRP A 148 15.94 -4.24 -17.29
CA TRP A 148 16.53 -2.90 -17.30
C TRP A 148 15.64 -1.91 -18.05
N CYS A 149 15.50 -0.71 -17.50
CA CYS A 149 14.95 0.45 -18.18
C CYS A 149 15.91 1.63 -18.04
N GLU A 150 15.76 2.62 -18.90
CA GLU A 150 16.58 3.84 -18.94
C GLU A 150 15.71 5.05 -18.57
N PRO A 151 15.64 5.41 -17.27
CA PRO A 151 14.78 6.50 -16.81
C PRO A 151 15.25 7.88 -17.27
N ALA A 152 16.55 8.06 -17.49
CA ALA A 152 17.16 9.28 -17.99
C ALA A 152 18.55 8.98 -18.57
N ALA A 153 19.15 9.95 -19.25
CA ALA A 153 20.48 9.81 -19.84
C ALA A 153 21.53 9.40 -18.80
N GLY A 154 22.31 8.37 -19.09
CA GLY A 154 23.35 7.85 -18.20
C GLY A 154 22.85 7.09 -16.99
N LEU A 155 21.55 6.83 -16.89
CA LEU A 155 20.92 6.07 -15.80
C LEU A 155 20.25 4.81 -16.35
N ARG A 156 20.45 3.69 -15.65
CA ARG A 156 19.72 2.44 -15.88
C ARG A 156 19.12 1.97 -14.57
N ALA A 157 17.86 1.55 -14.59
CA ALA A 157 17.17 1.06 -13.40
C ALA A 157 16.65 -0.36 -13.62
N ARG A 158 16.64 -1.16 -12.55
CA ARG A 158 16.13 -2.52 -12.53
C ARG A 158 15.38 -2.79 -11.23
N PHE A 159 14.26 -3.47 -11.34
CA PHE A 159 13.35 -3.74 -10.23
C PHE A 159 13.52 -5.18 -9.75
N TRP A 160 13.72 -5.35 -8.43
CA TRP A 160 13.87 -6.63 -7.75
C TRP A 160 12.69 -6.84 -6.82
N ASN A 161 12.13 -8.05 -6.77
CA ASN A 161 10.99 -8.30 -5.87
C ASN A 161 11.33 -7.97 -4.41
N ALA A 162 10.58 -7.07 -3.81
CA ALA A 162 10.76 -6.70 -2.41
C ALA A 162 9.93 -7.55 -1.43
N GLY A 163 9.01 -8.39 -1.91
CA GLY A 163 8.19 -9.29 -1.09
C GLY A 163 7.25 -8.58 -0.10
N HIS A 164 7.00 -7.26 -0.30
CA HIS A 164 6.23 -6.46 0.64
C HIS A 164 4.73 -6.47 0.33
N ILE A 165 4.34 -6.03 -0.86
CA ILE A 165 2.97 -6.14 -1.41
C ILE A 165 3.05 -6.51 -2.87
N LEU A 166 1.92 -6.86 -3.49
CA LEU A 166 1.85 -7.16 -4.92
C LEU A 166 2.57 -6.08 -5.74
N GLY A 167 3.55 -6.50 -6.52
CA GLY A 167 4.33 -5.63 -7.38
C GLY A 167 5.43 -4.83 -6.69
N SER A 168 5.59 -4.92 -5.37
CA SER A 168 6.65 -4.18 -4.65
C SER A 168 8.04 -4.53 -5.14
N ALA A 169 8.90 -3.52 -5.22
CA ALA A 169 10.27 -3.71 -5.71
C ALA A 169 11.30 -2.90 -4.94
N SER A 170 12.46 -3.51 -4.73
CA SER A 170 13.70 -2.77 -4.49
C SER A 170 14.25 -2.31 -5.82
N ILE A 171 14.78 -1.09 -5.89
CA ILE A 171 15.24 -0.46 -7.12
C ILE A 171 16.75 -0.39 -7.13
N GLU A 172 17.35 -1.11 -8.05
CA GLU A 172 18.76 -0.97 -8.42
C GLU A 172 18.90 0.13 -9.47
N LEU A 173 19.76 1.09 -9.20
CA LEU A 173 20.08 2.19 -10.11
C LEU A 173 21.56 2.17 -10.44
N GLU A 174 21.88 2.00 -11.72
CA GLU A 174 23.23 2.17 -12.26
C GLU A 174 23.41 3.57 -12.83
N ILE A 175 24.49 4.22 -12.44
CA ILE A 175 24.90 5.54 -12.93
C ILE A 175 26.20 5.35 -13.72
N ALA A 176 26.14 5.63 -15.01
CA ALA A 176 27.29 5.49 -15.89
C ALA A 176 28.46 6.37 -15.43
N SER A 177 29.68 5.83 -15.42
CA SER A 177 30.88 6.66 -15.23
C SER A 177 31.15 7.48 -16.48
N ARG A 178 31.70 8.69 -16.29
CA ARG A 178 32.19 9.52 -17.42
C ARG A 178 33.56 9.06 -17.95
N ASP A 179 34.30 8.39 -17.08
CA ASP A 179 35.63 7.91 -17.43
C ASP A 179 35.50 6.57 -18.16
N THR A 180 36.05 6.51 -19.38
CA THR A 180 35.99 5.30 -20.18
C THR A 180 36.73 4.17 -19.50
N GLY A 181 36.03 3.09 -19.21
CA GLY A 181 36.58 1.88 -18.58
C GLY A 181 36.34 1.75 -17.08
N GLU A 182 35.75 2.75 -16.42
CA GLU A 182 35.30 2.59 -15.04
C GLU A 182 33.93 1.90 -14.97
N ALA A 183 33.75 1.06 -13.94
CA ALA A 183 32.48 0.44 -13.67
C ALA A 183 31.42 1.50 -13.27
N PRO A 184 30.13 1.28 -13.61
CA PRO A 184 29.08 2.17 -13.19
C PRO A 184 28.90 2.14 -11.67
N LEU A 185 28.52 3.27 -11.08
CA LEU A 185 28.14 3.35 -9.67
C LEU A 185 26.76 2.69 -9.49
N ARG A 186 26.66 1.74 -8.57
CA ARG A 186 25.44 0.96 -8.33
C ARG A 186 24.83 1.28 -6.97
N LEU A 187 23.62 1.80 -6.99
CA LEU A 187 22.83 2.13 -5.82
C LEU A 187 21.65 1.16 -5.71
N LEU A 188 21.27 0.78 -4.47
CA LEU A 188 20.06 0.00 -4.21
C LEU A 188 19.18 0.76 -3.21
N PHE A 189 17.93 0.98 -3.60
CA PHE A 189 16.87 1.52 -2.74
C PHE A 189 15.91 0.39 -2.40
N SER A 190 15.81 0.05 -1.13
CA SER A 190 15.04 -1.12 -0.70
C SER A 190 13.52 -0.98 -0.97
N GLY A 191 12.97 0.23 -0.96
CA GLY A 191 11.56 0.41 -0.69
C GLY A 191 11.22 -0.22 0.67
N ASP A 192 9.99 -0.63 0.86
CA ASP A 192 9.60 -1.45 2.01
C ASP A 192 9.86 -2.93 1.69
N VAL A 193 10.52 -3.63 2.62
CA VAL A 193 10.91 -5.03 2.43
C VAL A 193 10.00 -5.97 3.21
N GLY A 194 9.47 -6.96 2.53
CA GLY A 194 8.64 -8.00 3.16
C GLY A 194 9.46 -9.04 3.92
N PRO A 195 8.81 -9.85 4.77
CA PRO A 195 9.46 -10.98 5.44
C PRO A 195 9.77 -12.11 4.45
N GLN A 196 10.67 -13.01 4.87
CA GLN A 196 11.03 -14.19 4.06
C GLN A 196 9.88 -15.16 3.83
N GLU A 197 8.93 -15.24 4.76
CA GLU A 197 7.74 -16.09 4.67
C GLU A 197 6.48 -15.26 4.74
N LYS A 198 5.71 -15.27 3.67
CA LYS A 198 4.42 -14.62 3.52
C LYS A 198 3.40 -15.57 2.88
N ALA A 199 2.11 -15.27 3.04
CA ALA A 199 1.05 -16.10 2.48
C ALA A 199 0.89 -15.94 0.96
N LEU A 200 1.18 -14.76 0.45
CA LEU A 200 0.90 -14.38 -0.94
C LEU A 200 2.15 -14.02 -1.72
N GLU A 201 3.08 -13.30 -1.11
CA GLU A 201 4.23 -12.76 -1.79
C GLU A 201 5.40 -13.76 -1.79
N ARG A 202 6.21 -13.70 -2.87
CA ARG A 202 7.48 -14.41 -2.93
C ARG A 202 8.49 -13.75 -1.99
N PRO A 203 9.49 -14.48 -1.51
CA PRO A 203 10.58 -13.92 -0.71
C PRO A 203 11.25 -12.73 -1.43
N PRO A 204 11.74 -11.73 -0.67
CA PRO A 204 12.47 -10.60 -1.27
C PRO A 204 13.78 -11.05 -1.92
N GLU A 205 14.14 -10.37 -3.00
CA GLU A 205 15.34 -10.59 -3.79
C GLU A 205 16.24 -9.35 -3.76
N ALA A 206 17.53 -9.53 -3.93
CA ALA A 206 18.48 -8.42 -4.04
C ALA A 206 19.66 -8.77 -4.98
N PRO A 207 20.21 -7.78 -5.69
CA PRO A 207 21.41 -7.96 -6.50
C PRO A 207 22.67 -8.03 -5.61
N ALA A 208 23.72 -8.64 -6.16
CA ALA A 208 25.07 -8.57 -5.60
C ALA A 208 25.86 -7.38 -6.19
N GLY A 209 26.92 -6.96 -5.50
CA GLY A 209 27.88 -5.96 -6.02
C GLY A 209 27.29 -4.54 -6.02
N ILE A 210 26.54 -4.17 -5.00
CA ILE A 210 26.01 -2.82 -4.78
C ILE A 210 27.05 -1.99 -4.03
N ASP A 211 27.26 -0.74 -4.48
CA ASP A 211 28.19 0.18 -3.83
C ASP A 211 27.54 0.90 -2.64
N TYR A 212 26.26 1.30 -2.76
CA TYR A 212 25.50 1.97 -1.70
C TYR A 212 24.10 1.40 -1.58
N LEU A 213 23.71 1.07 -0.34
CA LEU A 213 22.36 0.60 0.01
C LEU A 213 21.63 1.67 0.83
N PHE A 214 20.43 2.03 0.37
CA PHE A 214 19.45 2.84 1.10
C PHE A 214 18.33 1.91 1.55
N CYS A 215 18.35 1.54 2.84
CA CYS A 215 17.46 0.54 3.41
C CYS A 215 16.47 1.15 4.37
N GLU A 216 15.21 0.72 4.30
CA GLU A 216 14.21 1.02 5.32
C GLU A 216 14.64 0.46 6.68
N SER A 217 14.12 1.05 7.77
CA SER A 217 14.42 0.61 9.12
C SER A 217 13.22 0.75 10.06
N THR A 218 12.00 0.57 9.53
CA THR A 218 10.74 0.72 10.26
C THR A 218 10.69 -0.09 11.55
N TYR A 219 11.26 -1.27 11.53
CA TYR A 219 11.37 -2.16 12.68
C TYR A 219 12.82 -2.48 13.06
N GLY A 220 13.75 -1.58 12.74
CA GLY A 220 15.18 -1.80 12.97
C GLY A 220 15.59 -1.91 14.44
N ASP A 221 14.75 -1.43 15.35
CA ASP A 221 14.94 -1.48 16.80
C ASP A 221 14.18 -2.64 17.49
N VAL A 222 13.41 -3.45 16.74
CA VAL A 222 12.53 -4.49 17.29
C VAL A 222 13.00 -5.87 16.86
N VAL A 223 13.32 -6.73 17.84
CA VAL A 223 13.53 -8.16 17.59
C VAL A 223 12.18 -8.84 17.45
N ARG A 224 11.83 -9.26 16.23
CA ARG A 224 10.61 -10.01 15.96
C ARG A 224 10.87 -11.51 16.03
N PRO A 225 10.03 -12.27 16.78
CA PRO A 225 10.12 -13.73 16.76
C PRO A 225 9.75 -14.24 15.36
N LYS A 226 10.47 -15.24 14.89
CA LYS A 226 10.08 -15.98 13.68
C LYS A 226 8.81 -16.76 13.99
N ILE A 227 7.73 -16.47 13.29
CA ILE A 227 6.45 -17.17 13.39
C ILE A 227 6.22 -17.85 12.05
N SER A 228 6.12 -19.18 12.05
CA SER A 228 5.84 -19.94 10.84
C SER A 228 4.42 -19.68 10.31
N ALA A 229 4.17 -19.95 9.03
CA ALA A 229 2.84 -19.87 8.45
C ALA A 229 1.85 -20.80 9.19
N ALA A 230 2.30 -21.98 9.62
CA ALA A 230 1.50 -22.93 10.39
C ALA A 230 1.11 -22.38 11.78
N ASP A 231 2.06 -21.75 12.50
CA ASP A 231 1.78 -21.13 13.80
C ASP A 231 0.82 -19.95 13.67
N ARG A 232 0.95 -19.15 12.58
CA ARG A 232 0.03 -18.05 12.28
C ARG A 232 -1.38 -18.58 12.03
N ALA A 233 -1.52 -19.61 11.22
CA ALA A 233 -2.81 -20.24 10.91
C ALA A 233 -3.44 -20.85 12.18
N ALA A 234 -2.67 -21.55 13.00
CA ALA A 234 -3.14 -22.12 14.25
C ALA A 234 -3.63 -21.06 15.25
N ARG A 235 -2.91 -19.94 15.38
CA ARG A 235 -3.35 -18.81 16.22
C ARG A 235 -4.64 -18.19 15.70
N LEU A 236 -4.74 -17.99 14.38
CA LEU A 236 -5.96 -17.45 13.77
C LEU A 236 -7.14 -18.40 14.02
N ALA A 237 -6.97 -19.70 13.84
CA ALA A 237 -7.99 -20.71 14.15
C ALA A 237 -8.43 -20.68 15.61
N SER A 238 -7.49 -20.58 16.55
CA SER A 238 -7.80 -20.44 17.99
C SER A 238 -8.66 -19.20 18.27
N HIS A 239 -8.29 -18.04 17.71
CA HIS A 239 -9.09 -16.81 17.89
C HIS A 239 -10.48 -16.89 17.26
N ILE A 240 -10.62 -17.61 16.13
CA ILE A 240 -11.94 -17.86 15.54
C ILE A 240 -12.77 -18.76 16.45
N HIS A 241 -12.20 -19.84 17.00
CA HIS A 241 -12.92 -20.71 17.95
C HIS A 241 -13.35 -19.97 19.22
N ASP A 242 -12.49 -19.12 19.77
CA ASP A 242 -12.80 -18.29 20.94
C ASP A 242 -13.91 -17.27 20.65
N ALA A 243 -14.01 -16.81 19.40
CA ALA A 243 -15.01 -15.84 18.96
C ALA A 243 -16.35 -16.47 18.55
N LEU A 244 -16.42 -17.81 18.39
CA LEU A 244 -17.62 -18.49 17.92
C LEU A 244 -18.78 -18.30 18.91
N ASN A 245 -19.79 -17.61 18.43
CA ASN A 245 -21.09 -17.48 19.10
C ASN A 245 -22.14 -17.06 18.06
N ASP A 246 -23.40 -17.29 18.35
CA ASP A 246 -24.50 -17.01 17.42
C ASP A 246 -25.02 -15.56 17.47
N GLU A 247 -24.42 -14.71 18.30
CA GLU A 247 -25.01 -13.40 18.60
C GLU A 247 -24.15 -12.22 18.12
N ALA A 248 -22.84 -12.41 17.90
CA ALA A 248 -21.95 -11.31 17.56
C ALA A 248 -20.89 -11.71 16.53
N PRO A 249 -20.36 -10.75 15.75
CA PRO A 249 -19.34 -11.02 14.76
C PRO A 249 -17.92 -11.07 15.37
N LEU A 250 -17.00 -11.68 14.60
CA LEU A 250 -15.58 -11.41 14.70
C LEU A 250 -15.25 -10.22 13.78
N LEU A 251 -14.81 -9.10 14.38
CA LEU A 251 -14.38 -7.91 13.65
C LEU A 251 -12.87 -7.93 13.45
N ILE A 252 -12.42 -7.70 12.23
CA ILE A 252 -11.00 -7.65 11.87
C ILE A 252 -10.72 -6.32 11.18
N PRO A 253 -10.20 -5.30 11.88
CA PRO A 253 -9.63 -4.11 11.25
C PRO A 253 -8.46 -4.51 10.35
N ALA A 254 -8.51 -4.16 9.07
CA ALA A 254 -7.47 -4.53 8.12
C ALA A 254 -7.19 -3.42 7.11
N PHE A 255 -5.92 -3.29 6.71
CA PHE A 255 -5.56 -2.46 5.56
C PHE A 255 -6.14 -3.07 4.29
N ALA A 256 -6.60 -2.21 3.39
CA ALA A 256 -7.31 -2.63 2.17
C ALA A 256 -6.43 -3.42 1.19
N VAL A 257 -5.13 -3.17 1.21
CA VAL A 257 -4.15 -3.82 0.35
C VAL A 257 -3.25 -4.72 1.18
N GLU A 258 -2.97 -5.89 0.68
CA GLU A 258 -2.13 -6.97 1.20
C GLU A 258 -2.73 -7.65 2.44
N ARG A 259 -2.86 -6.97 3.59
CA ARG A 259 -3.33 -7.59 4.83
C ARG A 259 -4.73 -8.18 4.71
N THR A 260 -5.63 -7.52 3.99
CA THR A 260 -6.95 -8.09 3.71
C THR A 260 -6.83 -9.37 2.89
N GLN A 261 -6.08 -9.37 1.78
CA GLN A 261 -5.95 -10.52 0.90
C GLN A 261 -5.26 -11.70 1.58
N GLU A 262 -4.20 -11.46 2.37
CA GLU A 262 -3.57 -12.50 3.20
C GLU A 262 -4.57 -13.17 4.16
N LEU A 263 -5.35 -12.34 4.90
CA LEU A 263 -6.36 -12.85 5.82
C LEU A 263 -7.46 -13.64 5.09
N LEU A 264 -7.89 -13.19 3.91
CA LEU A 264 -8.89 -13.92 3.12
C LEU A 264 -8.37 -15.30 2.72
N VAL A 265 -7.10 -15.40 2.33
CA VAL A 265 -6.48 -16.69 2.01
C VAL A 265 -6.43 -17.60 3.24
N ASP A 266 -5.91 -17.09 4.36
CA ASP A 266 -5.82 -17.86 5.61
C ASP A 266 -7.23 -18.32 6.08
N LEU A 267 -8.23 -17.45 6.09
CA LEU A 267 -9.59 -17.75 6.53
C LEU A 267 -10.28 -18.80 5.64
N VAL A 268 -10.17 -18.64 4.33
CA VAL A 268 -10.79 -19.60 3.39
C VAL A 268 -10.11 -20.95 3.48
N GLN A 269 -8.78 -21.01 3.61
CA GLN A 269 -8.05 -22.27 3.78
C GLN A 269 -8.43 -22.98 5.07
N LEU A 270 -8.49 -22.28 6.21
CA LEU A 270 -8.90 -22.85 7.49
C LEU A 270 -10.34 -23.40 7.47
N MET A 271 -11.25 -22.74 6.75
CA MET A 271 -12.62 -23.24 6.57
C MET A 271 -12.69 -24.45 5.64
N GLN A 272 -11.86 -24.46 4.58
CA GLN A 272 -11.81 -25.59 3.62
C GLN A 272 -11.15 -26.83 4.20
N SER A 273 -10.14 -26.69 5.08
CA SER A 273 -9.51 -27.81 5.80
C SER A 273 -10.40 -28.38 6.91
N GLY A 274 -11.41 -27.61 7.36
CA GLY A 274 -12.26 -28.00 8.50
C GLY A 274 -11.65 -27.64 9.86
N ASP A 275 -10.53 -26.90 9.88
CA ASP A 275 -9.90 -26.45 11.12
C ASP A 275 -10.77 -25.40 11.86
N VAL A 276 -11.64 -24.69 11.14
CA VAL A 276 -12.66 -23.82 11.72
C VAL A 276 -14.00 -24.00 11.01
N PRO A 277 -15.14 -23.75 11.68
CA PRO A 277 -16.46 -23.83 11.06
C PRO A 277 -16.61 -22.84 9.89
N THR A 278 -17.34 -23.26 8.88
CA THR A 278 -17.67 -22.40 7.74
C THR A 278 -18.60 -21.26 8.18
N ALA A 279 -18.20 -20.03 7.88
CA ALA A 279 -18.96 -18.82 8.16
C ALA A 279 -18.82 -17.80 7.01
N PRO A 280 -19.81 -16.90 6.82
CA PRO A 280 -19.68 -15.84 5.83
C PRO A 280 -18.62 -14.84 6.26
N ILE A 281 -17.78 -14.44 5.29
CA ILE A 281 -16.71 -13.44 5.46
C ILE A 281 -17.12 -12.20 4.67
N TYR A 282 -17.39 -11.10 5.37
CA TYR A 282 -17.73 -9.82 4.77
C TYR A 282 -16.50 -8.94 4.63
N ILE A 283 -16.27 -8.44 3.43
CA ILE A 283 -15.23 -7.47 3.11
C ILE A 283 -15.93 -6.12 2.94
N ASP A 284 -16.00 -5.36 4.03
CA ASP A 284 -16.70 -4.06 4.06
C ASP A 284 -15.73 -2.91 3.79
N SER A 285 -15.17 -2.91 2.57
CA SER A 285 -14.24 -1.90 2.09
C SER A 285 -14.22 -1.87 0.55
N PRO A 286 -14.75 -0.81 -0.10
CA PRO A 286 -14.70 -0.69 -1.56
C PRO A 286 -13.28 -0.71 -2.13
N LEU A 287 -12.31 -0.14 -1.41
CA LEU A 287 -10.91 -0.19 -1.82
C LEU A 287 -10.36 -1.62 -1.76
N ALA A 288 -10.67 -2.37 -0.68
CA ALA A 288 -10.24 -3.76 -0.56
C ALA A 288 -10.87 -4.65 -1.64
N THR A 289 -12.13 -4.39 -2.04
CA THR A 289 -12.78 -5.07 -3.17
C THR A 289 -11.96 -4.87 -4.45
N ARG A 290 -11.68 -3.61 -4.81
CA ARG A 290 -10.88 -3.30 -6.01
C ARG A 290 -9.46 -3.86 -5.94
N ALA A 291 -8.80 -3.76 -4.78
CA ALA A 291 -7.48 -4.35 -4.58
C ALA A 291 -7.51 -5.87 -4.78
N THR A 292 -8.51 -6.57 -4.22
CA THR A 292 -8.66 -8.02 -4.38
C THR A 292 -8.82 -8.43 -5.84
N GLU A 293 -9.55 -7.65 -6.65
CA GLU A 293 -9.63 -7.88 -8.09
C GLU A 293 -8.26 -7.73 -8.79
N VAL A 294 -7.43 -6.77 -8.35
CA VAL A 294 -6.06 -6.61 -8.85
C VAL A 294 -5.22 -7.85 -8.50
N PHE A 295 -5.29 -8.35 -7.26
CA PHE A 295 -4.61 -9.58 -6.85
C PHE A 295 -5.04 -10.79 -7.68
N VAL A 296 -6.34 -10.94 -7.95
CA VAL A 296 -6.86 -12.02 -8.81
C VAL A 296 -6.32 -11.94 -10.24
N ARG A 297 -6.24 -10.73 -10.82
CA ARG A 297 -5.69 -10.55 -12.17
C ARG A 297 -4.19 -10.83 -12.26
N ASN A 298 -3.46 -10.54 -11.20
CA ASN A 298 -2.00 -10.69 -11.13
C ASN A 298 -1.57 -11.93 -10.31
N ALA A 299 -2.43 -12.91 -10.14
CA ALA A 299 -2.13 -14.11 -9.34
C ALA A 299 -0.90 -14.89 -9.85
N GLY A 300 -0.51 -14.72 -11.11
CA GLY A 300 0.70 -15.32 -11.68
C GLY A 300 2.02 -14.74 -11.13
N ASP A 301 2.00 -13.54 -10.57
CA ASP A 301 3.16 -12.86 -9.98
C ASP A 301 3.34 -13.22 -8.50
N LEU A 302 2.30 -13.77 -7.87
CA LEU A 302 2.29 -14.18 -6.47
C LEU A 302 2.97 -15.54 -6.25
N ASP A 303 3.02 -15.99 -5.00
CA ASP A 303 3.50 -17.33 -4.66
C ASP A 303 2.57 -18.40 -5.32
N ARG A 304 3.18 -19.33 -6.04
CA ARG A 304 2.46 -20.36 -6.80
C ARG A 304 2.08 -21.60 -5.97
N THR A 305 2.45 -21.65 -4.69
CA THR A 305 2.09 -22.76 -3.79
C THR A 305 0.60 -22.75 -3.46
N VAL A 306 -0.07 -21.59 -3.65
CA VAL A 306 -1.49 -21.39 -3.36
C VAL A 306 -2.22 -20.90 -4.60
N ASP A 307 -3.39 -21.48 -4.91
CA ASP A 307 -4.27 -20.97 -5.97
C ASP A 307 -5.05 -19.74 -5.45
N VAL A 308 -4.33 -18.62 -5.41
CA VAL A 308 -4.85 -17.34 -4.88
C VAL A 308 -6.10 -16.88 -5.64
N ALA A 309 -6.12 -17.04 -6.97
CA ALA A 309 -7.26 -16.61 -7.78
C ALA A 309 -8.53 -17.40 -7.44
N ARG A 310 -8.43 -18.69 -7.19
CA ARG A 310 -9.56 -19.54 -6.79
C ARG A 310 -10.04 -19.18 -5.39
N ILE A 311 -9.11 -18.97 -4.45
CA ILE A 311 -9.43 -18.65 -3.05
C ILE A 311 -10.13 -17.30 -2.95
N LEU A 312 -9.60 -16.27 -3.60
CA LEU A 312 -10.17 -14.92 -3.58
C LEU A 312 -11.51 -14.80 -4.36
N ARG A 313 -11.91 -15.84 -5.07
CA ARG A 313 -13.25 -15.98 -5.68
C ARG A 313 -14.16 -16.94 -4.91
N SER A 314 -13.78 -17.33 -3.70
CA SER A 314 -14.59 -18.23 -2.88
C SER A 314 -16.00 -17.69 -2.62
N PRO A 315 -17.06 -18.52 -2.68
CA PRO A 315 -18.42 -18.10 -2.36
C PRO A 315 -18.63 -17.74 -0.88
N LEU A 316 -17.65 -18.02 -0.02
CA LEU A 316 -17.62 -17.58 1.37
C LEU A 316 -17.40 -16.06 1.51
N LEU A 317 -16.76 -15.44 0.52
CA LEU A 317 -16.42 -14.02 0.50
C LEU A 317 -17.60 -13.20 -0.01
N ARG A 318 -17.98 -12.18 0.75
CA ARG A 318 -19.06 -11.26 0.44
C ARG A 318 -18.53 -9.84 0.48
N PHE A 319 -18.38 -9.25 -0.69
CA PHE A 319 -17.90 -7.88 -0.86
C PHE A 319 -19.05 -6.89 -0.79
N THR A 320 -18.84 -5.74 -0.16
CA THR A 320 -19.80 -4.65 -0.08
C THR A 320 -19.21 -3.37 -0.65
N GLU A 321 -19.93 -2.71 -1.53
CA GLU A 321 -19.50 -1.47 -2.17
C GLU A 321 -20.24 -0.26 -1.60
N THR A 322 -21.55 -0.39 -1.36
CA THR A 322 -22.40 0.72 -0.91
C THR A 322 -22.55 0.78 0.61
N GLU A 323 -23.00 1.93 1.12
CA GLU A 323 -23.33 2.08 2.55
C GLU A 323 -24.53 1.22 2.95
N ASP A 324 -25.50 1.04 2.04
CA ASP A 324 -26.69 0.25 2.35
C ASP A 324 -26.36 -1.24 2.46
N GLU A 325 -25.47 -1.76 1.63
CA GLU A 325 -24.93 -3.12 1.76
C GLU A 325 -24.18 -3.28 3.09
N SER A 326 -23.33 -2.29 3.45
CA SER A 326 -22.65 -2.28 4.75
C SER A 326 -23.63 -2.36 5.92
N ARG A 327 -24.71 -1.58 5.89
CA ARG A 327 -25.76 -1.61 6.91
C ARG A 327 -26.54 -2.93 6.95
N GLN A 328 -26.66 -3.63 5.82
CA GLN A 328 -27.33 -4.92 5.76
C GLN A 328 -26.54 -6.02 6.52
N ILE A 329 -25.22 -5.94 6.62
CA ILE A 329 -24.40 -6.89 7.39
C ILE A 329 -24.91 -6.98 8.83
N ASP A 330 -25.33 -5.87 9.41
CA ASP A 330 -25.83 -5.79 10.78
C ASP A 330 -27.14 -6.56 11.01
N ARG A 331 -27.90 -6.80 9.93
CA ARG A 331 -29.19 -7.51 9.99
C ARG A 331 -29.04 -9.02 9.81
N VAL A 332 -27.88 -9.48 9.40
CA VAL A 332 -27.60 -10.91 9.25
C VAL A 332 -27.38 -11.51 10.63
N GLY A 333 -28.19 -12.50 11.02
CA GLY A 333 -28.01 -13.25 12.25
C GLY A 333 -26.88 -14.28 12.14
N GLY A 334 -26.49 -14.85 13.28
CA GLY A 334 -25.45 -15.87 13.40
C GLY A 334 -24.03 -15.32 13.36
N PHE A 335 -23.08 -16.23 13.60
CA PHE A 335 -21.65 -15.89 13.53
C PHE A 335 -21.24 -15.48 12.12
N LYS A 336 -20.41 -14.45 12.03
CA LYS A 336 -19.83 -13.94 10.79
C LYS A 336 -18.51 -13.25 11.06
N ILE A 337 -17.66 -13.21 10.07
CA ILE A 337 -16.38 -12.47 10.11
C ILE A 337 -16.54 -11.22 9.27
N ILE A 338 -16.12 -10.07 9.79
CA ILE A 338 -16.20 -8.77 9.11
C ILE A 338 -14.79 -8.16 9.04
N LEU A 339 -14.23 -8.07 7.84
CA LEU A 339 -13.02 -7.32 7.57
C LEU A 339 -13.41 -5.92 7.05
N ALA A 340 -12.89 -4.87 7.68
CA ALA A 340 -13.19 -3.50 7.27
C ALA A 340 -11.97 -2.57 7.45
N GLY A 341 -11.80 -1.61 6.57
CA GLY A 341 -10.78 -0.55 6.69
C GLY A 341 -11.27 0.59 7.61
N SER A 342 -10.39 1.35 8.25
CA SER A 342 -8.93 1.26 8.22
C SER A 342 -8.38 0.23 9.22
N GLY A 343 -7.18 -0.28 8.93
CA GLY A 343 -6.50 -1.22 9.83
C GLY A 343 -6.15 -0.62 11.20
N MET A 344 -5.95 0.69 11.30
CA MET A 344 -5.64 1.42 12.53
C MET A 344 -6.89 1.93 13.27
N CYS A 345 -8.09 1.57 12.86
CA CYS A 345 -9.37 1.97 13.47
C CYS A 345 -9.66 3.49 13.50
N ASP A 346 -8.85 4.31 12.86
CA ASP A 346 -8.94 5.79 12.88
C ASP A 346 -9.92 6.36 11.85
N ALA A 347 -10.21 5.61 10.80
CA ALA A 347 -11.08 6.00 9.68
C ALA A 347 -11.91 4.82 9.15
N GLY A 348 -12.66 5.05 8.08
CA GLY A 348 -13.34 4.01 7.32
C GLY A 348 -14.53 3.33 8.01
N ARG A 349 -15.05 2.28 7.36
CA ARG A 349 -16.27 1.57 7.77
C ARG A 349 -16.10 0.79 9.05
N ILE A 350 -14.89 0.36 9.42
CA ILE A 350 -14.61 -0.32 10.70
C ILE A 350 -15.11 0.48 11.89
N ARG A 351 -15.08 1.83 11.84
CA ARG A 351 -15.58 2.68 12.93
C ARG A 351 -17.07 2.52 13.18
N HIS A 352 -17.87 2.23 12.14
CA HIS A 352 -19.32 1.96 12.30
C HIS A 352 -19.53 0.62 13.00
N HIS A 353 -18.79 -0.42 12.60
CA HIS A 353 -18.83 -1.72 13.24
C HIS A 353 -18.35 -1.64 14.69
N LEU A 354 -17.25 -0.94 14.97
CA LEU A 354 -16.77 -0.75 16.34
C LEU A 354 -17.78 -0.01 17.21
N ARG A 355 -18.41 1.07 16.73
CA ARG A 355 -19.46 1.79 17.48
C ARG A 355 -20.63 0.87 17.86
N ARG A 356 -20.97 -0.07 17.00
CA ARG A 356 -22.07 -1.00 17.23
C ARG A 356 -21.70 -2.13 18.17
N TRP A 357 -20.49 -2.66 18.08
CA TRP A 357 -20.14 -3.94 18.69
C TRP A 357 -19.15 -3.84 19.85
N LEU A 358 -18.35 -2.78 19.97
CA LEU A 358 -17.27 -2.67 20.97
C LEU A 358 -17.75 -2.81 22.43
N TRP A 359 -18.96 -2.38 22.72
CA TRP A 359 -19.55 -2.45 24.05
C TRP A 359 -20.23 -3.79 24.35
N GLN A 360 -20.38 -4.65 23.36
CA GLN A 360 -21.04 -5.95 23.52
C GLN A 360 -20.01 -7.01 23.92
N ARG A 361 -20.20 -7.68 25.05
CA ARG A 361 -19.24 -8.67 25.57
C ARG A 361 -18.99 -9.86 24.66
N LYS A 362 -19.93 -10.20 23.77
CA LYS A 362 -19.86 -11.34 22.86
C LYS A 362 -19.12 -11.02 21.56
N ALA A 363 -18.88 -9.74 21.27
CA ALA A 363 -18.13 -9.34 20.07
C ALA A 363 -16.64 -9.50 20.31
N THR A 364 -15.96 -10.09 19.35
CA THR A 364 -14.49 -10.22 19.34
C THR A 364 -13.91 -9.28 18.32
N ILE A 365 -12.83 -8.58 18.69
CA ILE A 365 -12.07 -7.72 17.81
C ILE A 365 -10.66 -8.28 17.72
N LEU A 366 -10.25 -8.70 16.52
CA LEU A 366 -8.94 -9.26 16.26
C LEU A 366 -8.07 -8.22 15.54
N LEU A 367 -7.08 -7.68 16.24
CA LEU A 367 -6.10 -6.75 15.67
C LEU A 367 -4.97 -7.54 15.00
N THR A 368 -4.79 -7.35 13.69
CA THR A 368 -3.87 -8.13 12.88
C THR A 368 -2.73 -7.31 12.27
N GLY A 369 -2.64 -6.03 12.60
CA GLY A 369 -1.65 -5.09 12.09
C GLY A 369 -1.19 -4.12 13.16
N TYR A 370 -0.39 -3.13 12.73
CA TYR A 370 0.03 -2.01 13.56
C TYR A 370 -1.19 -1.19 14.00
N GLN A 371 -1.17 -0.74 15.27
CA GLN A 371 -2.21 0.08 15.91
C GLN A 371 -1.61 1.38 16.45
#